data_300023f933169839189f414b82e1a91a
#
_entry.id   300023f933169839189f414b82e1a91a
#
_cell.length_a   1.000
_cell.length_b   1.000
_cell.length_c   1.000
_cell.angle_alpha   90.00
_cell.angle_beta   90.00
_cell.angle_gamma   90.00
#
_symmetry.space_group_name_H-M   'P 1'
#
loop_
_entity.id
_entity.type
_entity.pdbx_description
1 polymer ?
#
loop_
_entity_poly.entity_id
_entity_poly.type
_entity_poly.pdbx_seq_one_letter_code
_entity_poly.pdbx_strand_id
1 'polypeptide(L)' 'EEDKAKRLRTAVYGNLKLMKNTLTDAQYKKYVHLVNVTLKNKGLDTYLTIAE' A
#
# COMPACT_ATOMS: atom_id res chain seq x y z
N GLU A 1 -11.54 -14.77 4.20
CA GLU A 1 -10.12 -14.51 4.26
C GLU A 1 -9.57 -14.03 2.94
N GLU A 2 -9.90 -14.68 1.83
CA GLU A 2 -9.56 -14.16 0.52
C GLU A 2 -10.26 -12.83 0.28
N ASP A 3 -11.49 -12.70 0.75
CA ASP A 3 -12.24 -11.45 0.63
C ASP A 3 -11.56 -10.32 1.40
N LYS A 4 -11.05 -10.62 2.58
CA LYS A 4 -10.36 -9.63 3.41
C LYS A 4 -9.06 -9.17 2.72
N ALA A 5 -8.29 -10.10 2.22
CA ALA A 5 -7.05 -9.77 1.49
C ALA A 5 -7.35 -8.98 0.21
N LYS A 6 -8.41 -9.38 -0.51
CA LYS A 6 -8.82 -8.71 -1.72
C LYS A 6 -9.27 -7.26 -1.45
N ARG A 7 -10.07 -7.07 -0.39
CA ARG A 7 -10.53 -5.74 0.00
C ARG A 7 -9.37 -4.86 0.41
N LEU A 8 -8.44 -5.42 1.18
CA LEU A 8 -7.25 -4.69 1.59
C LEU A 8 -6.42 -4.25 0.39
N ARG A 9 -6.17 -5.16 -0.55
CA ARG A 9 -5.41 -4.84 -1.75
C ARG A 9 -6.10 -3.78 -2.60
N THR A 10 -7.41 -3.92 -2.78
CA THR A 10 -8.18 -2.95 -3.57
C THR A 10 -8.10 -1.56 -2.95
N ALA A 11 -8.29 -1.47 -1.64
CA ALA A 11 -8.22 -0.19 -0.93
C ALA A 11 -6.82 0.43 -1.02
N VAL A 12 -5.79 -0.35 -0.76
CA VAL A 12 -4.41 0.14 -0.77
C VAL A 12 -3.99 0.55 -2.18
N TYR A 13 -4.22 -0.29 -3.17
CA TYR A 13 -3.84 0.03 -4.55
C TYR A 13 -4.64 1.20 -5.11
N GLY A 14 -5.91 1.32 -4.72
CA GLY A 14 -6.71 2.48 -5.12
C GLY A 14 -6.13 3.77 -4.58
N ASN A 15 -5.74 3.79 -3.31
CA ASN A 15 -5.08 4.95 -2.71
C ASN A 15 -3.73 5.23 -3.36
N LEU A 16 -2.94 4.20 -3.62
CA LEU A 16 -1.63 4.35 -4.26
C LEU A 16 -1.76 4.97 -5.65
N LYS A 17 -2.75 4.54 -6.41
CA LYS A 17 -2.98 5.08 -7.75
C LYS A 17 -3.28 6.57 -7.71
N LEU A 18 -4.11 7.00 -6.75
CA LEU A 18 -4.42 8.41 -6.55
C LEU A 18 -3.18 9.19 -6.13
N MET A 19 -2.41 8.64 -5.19
CA MET A 19 -1.20 9.31 -4.70
C MET A 19 -0.13 9.40 -5.77
N LYS A 20 -0.01 8.38 -6.61
CA LYS A 20 0.95 8.41 -7.72
C LYS A 20 0.67 9.57 -8.68
N ASN A 21 -0.60 9.91 -8.88
CA ASN A 21 -0.98 11.03 -9.75
C ASN A 21 -0.83 12.37 -9.05
N THR A 22 -0.83 12.40 -7.72
CA THR A 22 -0.79 13.63 -6.93
C THR A 22 0.62 13.98 -6.46
N LEU A 23 1.41 12.98 -6.10
CA LEU A 23 2.74 13.16 -5.53
C LEU A 23 3.84 13.08 -6.59
N THR A 24 5.00 13.67 -6.30
CA THR A 24 6.19 13.47 -7.11
C THR A 24 6.70 12.04 -6.90
N ASP A 25 7.58 11.57 -7.79
CA ASP A 25 8.14 10.23 -7.68
C ASP A 25 8.83 10.02 -6.33
N ALA A 26 9.59 11.01 -5.87
CA ALA A 26 10.28 10.91 -4.58
C ALA A 26 9.30 10.83 -3.42
N GLN A 27 8.25 11.64 -3.45
CA GLN A 27 7.21 11.63 -2.42
C GLN A 27 6.43 10.32 -2.46
N TYR A 28 6.14 9.81 -3.64
CA TYR A 28 5.43 8.56 -3.81
C TYR A 28 6.23 7.38 -3.21
N LYS A 29 7.52 7.34 -3.45
CA LYS A 29 8.38 6.29 -2.88
C LYS A 29 8.35 6.30 -1.36
N LYS A 30 8.41 7.48 -0.76
CA LYS A 30 8.30 7.62 0.70
C LYS A 30 6.94 7.12 1.20
N TYR A 31 5.89 7.47 0.48
CA TYR A 31 4.54 7.05 0.84
C TYR A 31 4.41 5.53 0.80
N VAL A 32 4.90 4.90 -0.27
CA VAL A 32 4.89 3.44 -0.40
C VAL A 32 5.66 2.78 0.74
N HIS A 33 6.81 3.32 1.08
CA HIS A 33 7.62 2.80 2.18
C HIS A 33 6.84 2.86 3.51
N LEU A 34 6.19 3.99 3.78
CA LEU A 34 5.39 4.15 5.00
C LEU A 34 4.22 3.17 5.04
N VAL A 35 3.57 2.96 3.90
CA VAL A 35 2.47 2.01 3.82
C VAL A 35 2.97 0.60 4.11
N ASN A 36 4.10 0.20 3.53
CA ASN A 36 4.68 -1.11 3.79
C ASN A 36 5.05 -1.30 5.27
N VAL A 37 5.64 -0.29 5.89
CA VAL A 37 5.98 -0.34 7.32
C VAL A 37 4.71 -0.50 8.16
N THR A 38 3.67 0.24 7.84
CA THR A 38 2.39 0.15 8.54
C THR A 38 1.79 -1.24 8.41
N LEU A 39 1.81 -1.79 7.19
CA LEU A 39 1.30 -3.14 6.95
C LEU A 39 2.07 -4.17 7.76
N LYS A 40 3.39 -4.04 7.80
CA LYS A 40 4.24 -4.94 8.57
C LYS A 40 3.93 -4.85 10.06
N ASN A 41 3.77 -3.64 10.58
CA ASN A 41 3.48 -3.43 12.00
C ASN A 41 2.14 -4.05 12.40
N LYS A 42 1.19 -4.07 11.49
CA LYS A 42 -0.14 -4.66 11.73
C LYS A 42 -0.21 -6.14 11.38
N GLY A 43 0.88 -6.70 10.88
CA GLY A 43 0.89 -8.10 10.46
C GLY A 43 0.17 -8.34 9.14
N LEU A 44 -0.12 -7.30 8.39
CA LEU A 44 -0.86 -7.38 7.12
C LEU A 44 0.05 -7.63 5.91
N ASP A 45 1.35 -7.59 6.10
CA ASP A 45 2.32 -7.83 5.04
C ASP A 45 2.22 -9.26 4.46
N THR A 46 1.62 -10.21 5.20
CA THR A 46 1.31 -11.54 4.70
C THR A 46 0.29 -11.49 3.57
N TYR A 47 -0.59 -10.50 3.60
CA TYR A 47 -1.64 -10.35 2.60
C TYR A 47 -1.20 -9.48 1.43
N LEU A 48 -0.36 -8.50 1.71
CA LEU A 48 -0.02 -7.48 0.74
C LEU A 48 1.36 -6.89 1.05
N THR A 49 2.21 -6.84 0.04
CA THR A 49 3.47 -6.10 0.09
C THR A 49 3.57 -5.31 -1.21
N ILE A 50 3.85 -4.02 -1.10
CA ILE A 50 3.91 -3.14 -2.26
C ILE A 50 5.34 -3.02 -2.74
N ALA A 51 5.54 -3.19 -4.04
CA ALA A 51 6.86 -3.05 -4.65
C ALA A 51 7.31 -1.59 -4.58
N GLU A 52 8.47 -1.35 -4.01
CA GLU A 52 9.09 -0.03 -3.98
C GLU A 52 9.92 0.16 -5.25
#